data_feb3cd5dcab09abba8c9689eff7455de
#
_entry.id   feb3cd5dcab09abba8c9689eff7455de
#
_cell.length_a   1.000
_cell.length_b   1.000
_cell.length_c   1.000
_cell.angle_alpha   90.00
_cell.angle_beta   90.00
_cell.angle_gamma   90.00
#
_symmetry.space_group_name_H-M   'P 1'
#
loop_
_entity.id
_entity.type
_entity.pdbx_description
1 polymer ?
#
loop_
_entity_poly.entity_id
_entity_poly.type
_entity_poly.pdbx_seq_one_letter_code
_entity_poly.pdbx_strand_id
1 'polypeptide(L)'
;MADIVVGTTEAETLTLAGDYLVEDNSNASGGQTIKSTGTGTATGAFTGEDGTYEFAVNFFNENDGASEFAVYVNGVEVETWTGAGGSSGWVIDTHAFQLDLNTGDVITIEGSKNAGEYARIDTITVTDASLLPPPPPPPPPPPPPPPPGEIAVGETEAEVLTLGGDYEIEDNANASGGQTIKSTGTG
;
A
#
# COMPACT_ATOMS: atom_id res chain seq x y z
N MET A 1 -10.84 18.40 23.37
CA MET A 1 -10.32 17.77 22.14
C MET A 1 -10.92 16.39 22.11
N ALA A 2 -11.31 15.88 20.98
CA ALA A 2 -11.80 14.51 20.86
C ALA A 2 -10.67 13.50 21.15
N ASP A 3 -11.05 12.28 21.52
CA ASP A 3 -10.09 11.24 21.86
C ASP A 3 -9.88 10.29 20.67
N ILE A 4 -8.63 9.90 20.40
CA ILE A 4 -8.26 8.77 19.54
C ILE A 4 -7.82 7.64 20.47
N VAL A 5 -8.56 6.53 20.45
CA VAL A 5 -8.35 5.41 21.38
C VAL A 5 -7.60 4.26 20.70
N VAL A 6 -6.97 3.39 21.49
CA VAL A 6 -6.58 2.06 21.00
C VAL A 6 -7.87 1.30 20.68
N GLY A 7 -8.02 0.87 19.43
CA GLY A 7 -9.28 0.39 18.85
C GLY A 7 -9.74 1.31 17.72
N THR A 8 -11.05 1.35 17.48
CA THR A 8 -11.64 2.14 16.38
C THR A 8 -12.25 3.44 16.91
N THR A 9 -11.95 4.54 16.23
CA THR A 9 -12.53 5.88 16.45
C THR A 9 -13.26 6.30 15.18
N GLU A 10 -14.51 6.70 15.29
CA GLU A 10 -15.30 7.26 14.20
C GLU A 10 -14.80 8.68 13.87
N ALA A 11 -14.53 8.97 12.60
CA ALA A 11 -13.90 10.21 12.19
C ALA A 11 -14.77 11.46 12.47
N GLU A 12 -16.09 11.33 12.40
CA GLU A 12 -17.03 12.43 12.68
C GLU A 12 -17.05 12.85 14.16
N THR A 13 -16.46 12.02 15.04
CA THR A 13 -16.33 12.38 16.47
C THR A 13 -15.12 13.28 16.74
N LEU A 14 -14.21 13.42 15.78
CA LEU A 14 -13.01 14.25 15.91
C LEU A 14 -13.33 15.75 15.85
N THR A 15 -12.37 16.57 16.23
CA THR A 15 -12.47 18.02 16.09
C THR A 15 -12.17 18.41 14.64
N LEU A 16 -13.20 18.80 13.89
CA LEU A 16 -13.09 19.16 12.49
C LEU A 16 -12.77 20.64 12.31
N ALA A 17 -11.95 20.96 11.30
CA ALA A 17 -11.66 22.31 10.86
C ALA A 17 -11.41 22.38 9.35
N GLY A 18 -11.28 23.61 8.80
CA GLY A 18 -11.16 23.80 7.37
C GLY A 18 -12.44 23.38 6.64
N ASP A 19 -12.29 22.63 5.55
CA ASP A 19 -13.40 22.25 4.68
C ASP A 19 -13.99 20.86 5.00
N TYR A 20 -13.65 20.24 6.16
CA TYR A 20 -14.30 19.02 6.61
C TYR A 20 -15.68 19.27 7.19
N LEU A 21 -16.63 18.47 6.73
CA LEU A 21 -18.02 18.43 7.18
C LEU A 21 -18.41 16.97 7.47
N VAL A 22 -19.34 16.77 8.42
CA VAL A 22 -19.96 15.46 8.62
C VAL A 22 -20.98 15.24 7.49
N GLU A 23 -20.94 14.07 6.89
CA GLU A 23 -21.85 13.63 5.82
C GLU A 23 -22.54 12.33 6.22
N ASP A 24 -23.87 12.25 6.09
CA ASP A 24 -24.61 11.01 6.27
C ASP A 24 -24.26 10.05 5.09
N ASN A 25 -23.79 8.84 5.43
CA ASN A 25 -23.38 7.85 4.46
C ASN A 25 -23.72 6.45 4.94
N SER A 26 -24.69 5.82 4.33
CA SER A 26 -25.17 4.48 4.71
C SER A 26 -24.12 3.36 4.50
N ASN A 27 -23.03 3.62 3.79
CA ASN A 27 -21.93 2.67 3.59
C ASN A 27 -20.81 2.84 4.62
N ALA A 28 -20.87 3.91 5.42
CA ALA A 28 -19.89 4.20 6.45
C ALA A 28 -20.23 3.48 7.77
N SER A 29 -19.22 3.26 8.59
CA SER A 29 -19.40 2.88 9.99
C SER A 29 -20.26 3.92 10.72
N GLY A 30 -21.11 3.49 11.61
CA GLY A 30 -22.01 4.43 12.29
C GLY A 30 -23.03 5.16 11.39
N GLY A 31 -22.94 5.02 10.06
CA GLY A 31 -23.81 5.70 9.10
C GLY A 31 -23.38 7.13 8.75
N GLN A 32 -22.20 7.56 9.17
CA GLN A 32 -21.65 8.88 8.92
C GLN A 32 -20.19 8.80 8.52
N THR A 33 -19.70 9.81 7.83
CA THR A 33 -18.29 10.00 7.45
C THR A 33 -17.97 11.48 7.49
N ILE A 34 -16.70 11.84 7.51
CA ILE A 34 -16.29 13.22 7.24
C ILE A 34 -15.89 13.38 5.79
N LYS A 35 -16.22 14.53 5.19
CA LYS A 35 -15.95 14.87 3.80
C LYS A 35 -15.32 16.23 3.70
N SER A 36 -14.15 16.32 3.06
CA SER A 36 -13.54 17.59 2.71
C SER A 36 -13.95 18.04 1.32
N THR A 37 -14.47 19.26 1.21
CA THR A 37 -14.82 19.89 -0.08
C THR A 37 -13.69 20.74 -0.68
N GLY A 38 -12.60 20.88 0.05
CA GLY A 38 -11.33 21.52 -0.30
C GLY A 38 -10.22 20.87 0.50
N THR A 39 -9.62 21.59 1.45
CA THR A 39 -8.67 21.03 2.42
C THR A 39 -9.24 21.17 3.83
N GLY A 40 -9.33 20.06 4.54
CA GLY A 40 -9.84 20.02 5.92
C GLY A 40 -8.93 19.21 6.84
N THR A 41 -9.11 19.40 8.15
CA THR A 41 -8.38 18.66 9.18
C THR A 41 -9.35 18.07 10.20
N ALA A 42 -9.03 16.85 10.67
CA ALA A 42 -9.70 16.16 11.76
C ALA A 42 -8.67 15.87 12.84
N THR A 43 -8.89 16.37 14.06
CA THR A 43 -7.89 16.34 15.13
C THR A 43 -8.42 15.68 16.39
N GLY A 44 -7.62 14.81 17.00
CA GLY A 44 -7.87 14.20 18.30
C GLY A 44 -6.60 14.03 19.12
N ALA A 45 -6.76 13.72 20.41
CA ALA A 45 -5.66 13.37 21.31
C ALA A 45 -5.59 11.86 21.49
N PHE A 46 -4.41 11.28 21.36
CA PHE A 46 -4.20 9.87 21.65
C PHE A 46 -4.30 9.61 23.15
N THR A 47 -5.09 8.59 23.53
CA THR A 47 -5.36 8.26 24.92
C THR A 47 -4.83 6.88 25.36
N GLY A 48 -4.16 6.15 24.44
CA GLY A 48 -3.48 4.90 24.76
C GLY A 48 -2.19 5.11 25.56
N GLU A 49 -1.54 4.01 25.94
CA GLU A 49 -0.21 4.03 26.55
C GLU A 49 0.86 4.37 25.51
N ASP A 50 2.06 4.74 25.99
CA ASP A 50 3.21 4.98 25.11
C ASP A 50 3.63 3.68 24.42
N GLY A 51 3.80 3.68 23.10
CA GLY A 51 4.16 2.46 22.36
C GLY A 51 4.18 2.62 20.86
N THR A 52 4.50 1.54 20.17
CA THR A 52 4.44 1.42 18.71
C THR A 52 3.09 0.83 18.32
N TYR A 53 2.39 1.47 17.41
CA TYR A 53 1.05 1.10 16.95
C TYR A 53 1.01 0.98 15.43
N GLU A 54 0.14 0.11 14.92
CA GLU A 54 -0.39 0.23 13.57
C GLU A 54 -1.51 1.26 13.60
N PHE A 55 -1.38 2.29 12.79
CA PHE A 55 -2.37 3.34 12.60
C PHE A 55 -3.00 3.16 11.22
N ALA A 56 -4.27 2.88 11.17
CA ALA A 56 -5.00 2.61 9.94
C ALA A 56 -6.13 3.61 9.76
N VAL A 57 -6.18 4.24 8.60
CA VAL A 57 -7.26 5.16 8.21
C VAL A 57 -8.11 4.48 7.15
N ASN A 58 -9.40 4.30 7.43
CA ASN A 58 -10.38 3.86 6.47
C ASN A 58 -10.98 5.08 5.78
N PHE A 59 -10.90 5.12 4.47
CA PHE A 59 -11.35 6.24 3.66
C PHE A 59 -12.13 5.74 2.43
N PHE A 60 -12.99 6.60 1.89
CA PHE A 60 -13.69 6.30 0.65
C PHE A 60 -12.84 6.70 -0.54
N ASN A 61 -12.71 5.77 -1.48
CA ASN A 61 -12.04 5.95 -2.75
C ASN A 61 -13.10 5.97 -3.87
N GLU A 62 -13.11 7.03 -4.67
CA GLU A 62 -14.01 7.23 -5.80
C GLU A 62 -13.20 7.18 -7.10
N ASN A 63 -13.86 7.27 -8.24
CA ASN A 63 -13.22 7.11 -9.56
C ASN A 63 -13.09 8.41 -10.35
N ASP A 64 -13.27 9.55 -9.73
CA ASP A 64 -13.34 10.85 -10.40
C ASP A 64 -12.21 11.82 -9.98
N GLY A 65 -11.20 11.30 -9.29
CA GLY A 65 -10.00 12.02 -8.86
C GLY A 65 -9.04 11.13 -8.10
N ALA A 66 -8.19 11.76 -7.29
CA ALA A 66 -7.27 11.11 -6.37
C ALA A 66 -7.11 12.02 -5.14
N SER A 67 -7.98 11.86 -4.15
CA SER A 67 -7.91 12.63 -2.90
C SER A 67 -6.56 12.44 -2.21
N GLU A 68 -6.08 13.48 -1.56
CA GLU A 68 -4.78 13.49 -0.89
C GLU A 68 -4.98 13.52 0.63
N PHE A 69 -4.14 12.80 1.35
CA PHE A 69 -4.20 12.70 2.80
C PHE A 69 -2.81 12.86 3.41
N ALA A 70 -2.77 13.45 4.61
CA ALA A 70 -1.57 13.53 5.43
C ALA A 70 -1.91 13.32 6.90
N VAL A 71 -1.00 12.71 7.65
CA VAL A 71 -1.11 12.57 9.11
C VAL A 71 0.03 13.32 9.78
N TYR A 72 -0.33 14.07 10.80
CA TYR A 72 0.60 14.83 11.63
C TYR A 72 0.49 14.36 13.08
N VAL A 73 1.62 14.24 13.75
CA VAL A 73 1.70 14.05 15.22
C VAL A 73 2.39 15.25 15.81
N ASN A 74 1.70 15.95 16.72
CA ASN A 74 2.19 17.18 17.34
C ASN A 74 2.63 18.25 16.31
N GLY A 75 1.96 18.28 15.14
CA GLY A 75 2.24 19.20 14.05
C GLY A 75 3.41 18.80 13.15
N VAL A 76 4.00 17.62 13.35
CA VAL A 76 5.03 17.05 12.47
C VAL A 76 4.38 16.05 11.54
N GLU A 77 4.56 16.21 10.22
CA GLU A 77 4.07 15.25 9.21
C GLU A 77 4.81 13.90 9.36
N VAL A 78 4.04 12.82 9.45
CA VAL A 78 4.57 11.46 9.65
C VAL A 78 4.21 10.52 8.53
N GLU A 79 3.12 10.80 7.79
CA GLU A 79 2.67 9.94 6.68
C GLU A 79 1.86 10.75 5.66
N THR A 80 1.94 10.38 4.38
CA THR A 80 1.12 10.93 3.30
C THR A 80 0.75 9.85 2.28
N TRP A 81 -0.47 9.91 1.74
CA TRP A 81 -0.89 9.04 0.63
C TRP A 81 -1.93 9.71 -0.25
N THR A 82 -2.20 9.11 -1.38
CA THR A 82 -3.30 9.49 -2.27
C THR A 82 -4.27 8.33 -2.43
N GLY A 83 -5.56 8.62 -2.50
CA GLY A 83 -6.54 7.64 -2.94
C GLY A 83 -6.16 7.16 -4.34
N ALA A 84 -6.08 5.85 -4.53
CA ALA A 84 -5.76 5.28 -5.84
C ALA A 84 -6.98 5.41 -6.75
N GLY A 85 -7.13 6.50 -7.47
CA GLY A 85 -8.21 6.69 -8.43
C GLY A 85 -8.41 5.45 -9.32
N GLY A 86 -9.64 5.03 -9.58
CA GLY A 86 -9.90 3.96 -10.53
C GLY A 86 -10.85 2.84 -10.10
N SER A 87 -11.40 2.83 -8.89
CA SER A 87 -12.49 1.94 -8.55
C SER A 87 -13.83 2.51 -9.04
N SER A 88 -14.68 1.66 -9.61
CA SER A 88 -16.02 2.04 -10.01
C SER A 88 -16.94 2.07 -8.80
N GLY A 89 -17.01 3.17 -8.08
CA GLY A 89 -17.96 3.32 -6.97
C GLY A 89 -17.29 3.65 -5.64
N TRP A 90 -18.11 3.80 -4.63
CA TRP A 90 -17.74 4.09 -3.26
C TRP A 90 -17.14 2.84 -2.61
N VAL A 91 -15.82 2.70 -2.67
CA VAL A 91 -15.09 1.60 -2.07
C VAL A 91 -14.37 2.14 -0.84
N ILE A 92 -14.56 1.46 0.30
CA ILE A 92 -13.75 1.73 1.49
C ILE A 92 -12.38 1.10 1.26
N ASP A 93 -11.36 1.93 1.34
CA ASP A 93 -9.96 1.55 1.29
C ASP A 93 -9.30 1.80 2.63
N THR A 94 -8.18 1.15 2.89
CA THR A 94 -7.46 1.29 4.15
C THR A 94 -6.01 1.64 3.87
N HIS A 95 -5.53 2.74 4.46
CA HIS A 95 -4.11 3.05 4.51
C HIS A 95 -3.60 2.81 5.92
N ALA A 96 -2.64 1.88 6.07
CA ALA A 96 -2.10 1.48 7.36
C ALA A 96 -0.57 1.63 7.39
N PHE A 97 -0.05 2.15 8.48
CA PHE A 97 1.38 2.34 8.71
C PHE A 97 1.72 2.24 10.20
N GLN A 98 3.00 2.03 10.53
CA GLN A 98 3.45 1.99 11.92
C GLN A 98 3.83 3.39 12.42
N LEU A 99 3.50 3.67 13.68
CA LEU A 99 3.68 4.96 14.31
C LEU A 99 3.99 4.79 15.81
N ASP A 100 5.00 5.50 16.32
CA ASP A 100 5.25 5.60 17.74
C ASP A 100 4.39 6.72 18.32
N LEU A 101 3.59 6.41 19.32
CA LEU A 101 2.67 7.33 19.97
C LEU A 101 2.91 7.37 21.48
N ASN A 102 2.76 8.56 22.05
CA ASN A 102 2.74 8.76 23.49
C ASN A 102 1.36 9.24 23.93
N THR A 103 0.98 8.90 25.14
CA THR A 103 -0.28 9.40 25.73
C THR A 103 -0.34 10.93 25.67
N GLY A 104 -1.39 11.45 25.07
CA GLY A 104 -1.61 12.88 24.89
C GLY A 104 -1.09 13.47 23.59
N ASP A 105 -0.45 12.69 22.74
CA ASP A 105 -0.05 13.15 21.40
C ASP A 105 -1.27 13.66 20.62
N VAL A 106 -1.10 14.81 19.98
CA VAL A 106 -2.13 15.42 19.15
C VAL A 106 -1.96 14.89 17.72
N ILE A 107 -2.94 14.10 17.28
CA ILE A 107 -2.97 13.54 15.93
C ILE A 107 -3.92 14.38 15.08
N THR A 108 -3.45 14.85 13.95
CA THR A 108 -4.24 15.57 12.95
C THR A 108 -4.18 14.82 11.63
N ILE A 109 -5.35 14.53 11.05
CA ILE A 109 -5.47 13.97 9.72
C ILE A 109 -5.99 15.07 8.81
N GLU A 110 -5.20 15.43 7.80
CA GLU A 110 -5.58 16.36 6.75
C GLU A 110 -6.07 15.59 5.55
N GLY A 111 -7.12 16.08 4.91
CA GLY A 111 -7.61 15.55 3.66
C GLY A 111 -7.92 16.66 2.67
N SER A 112 -7.42 16.51 1.44
CA SER A 112 -7.61 17.46 0.36
C SER A 112 -8.37 16.83 -0.80
N LYS A 113 -9.40 17.54 -1.27
CA LYS A 113 -10.13 17.19 -2.49
C LYS A 113 -9.21 17.32 -3.70
N ASN A 114 -9.29 16.36 -4.61
CA ASN A 114 -8.62 16.44 -5.91
C ASN A 114 -9.60 16.10 -7.03
N ALA A 115 -9.71 16.97 -8.02
CA ALA A 115 -10.68 16.86 -9.13
C ALA A 115 -12.11 16.69 -8.62
N GLY A 116 -12.80 15.61 -8.98
CA GLY A 116 -14.14 15.25 -8.51
C GLY A 116 -14.14 14.61 -7.14
N GLU A 117 -13.02 13.94 -6.76
CA GLU A 117 -12.93 13.13 -5.56
C GLU A 117 -12.77 13.96 -4.29
N TYR A 118 -13.69 13.77 -3.36
CA TYR A 118 -13.64 14.36 -2.03
C TYR A 118 -12.79 13.49 -1.10
N ALA A 119 -11.96 14.11 -0.24
CA ALA A 119 -11.30 13.38 0.82
C ALA A 119 -12.33 13.01 1.90
N ARG A 120 -12.73 11.72 1.94
CA ARG A 120 -13.66 11.19 2.93
C ARG A 120 -12.97 10.20 3.83
N ILE A 121 -13.13 10.37 5.14
CA ILE A 121 -12.60 9.45 6.16
C ILE A 121 -13.78 8.89 6.95
N ASP A 122 -13.78 7.58 7.11
CA ASP A 122 -14.78 6.84 7.87
C ASP A 122 -14.30 6.63 9.31
N THR A 123 -13.26 5.82 9.48
CA THR A 123 -12.75 5.46 10.80
C THR A 123 -11.24 5.52 10.87
N ILE A 124 -10.73 5.69 12.09
CA ILE A 124 -9.32 5.49 12.43
C ILE A 124 -9.24 4.28 13.35
N THR A 125 -8.37 3.31 13.03
CA THR A 125 -8.10 2.16 13.90
C THR A 125 -6.65 2.20 14.36
N VAL A 126 -6.46 2.12 15.69
CA VAL A 126 -5.14 2.07 16.32
C VAL A 126 -4.98 0.71 16.98
N THR A 127 -4.02 -0.08 16.53
CA THR A 127 -3.75 -1.43 17.04
C THR A 127 -2.33 -1.51 17.60
N ASP A 128 -2.17 -2.03 18.81
CA ASP A 128 -0.85 -2.28 19.37
C ASP A 128 -0.04 -3.20 18.46
N ALA A 129 1.13 -2.74 17.99
CA ALA A 129 1.95 -3.47 17.05
C ALA A 129 2.44 -4.83 17.60
N SER A 130 2.52 -4.97 18.91
CA SER A 130 2.90 -6.24 19.56
C SER A 130 1.84 -7.35 19.42
N LEU A 131 0.59 -6.97 19.11
CA LEU A 131 -0.52 -7.90 18.90
C LEU A 131 -0.67 -8.33 17.45
N LEU A 132 0.07 -7.72 16.53
CA LEU A 132 0.04 -8.08 15.12
C LEU A 132 0.79 -9.40 14.89
N PRO A 133 0.36 -10.24 13.95
CA PRO A 133 1.13 -11.40 13.57
C PRO A 133 2.49 -10.98 13.00
N PRO A 134 3.58 -11.70 13.33
CA PRO A 134 4.89 -11.38 12.76
C PRO A 134 4.82 -11.42 11.23
N PRO A 135 5.57 -10.55 10.54
CA PRO A 135 5.60 -10.56 9.09
C PRO A 135 6.04 -11.94 8.59
N PRO A 136 5.50 -12.42 7.46
CA PRO A 136 5.89 -13.70 6.90
C PRO A 136 7.40 -13.71 6.65
N PRO A 137 8.09 -14.85 6.91
CA PRO A 137 9.51 -14.96 6.65
C PRO A 137 9.79 -14.62 5.17
N PRO A 138 10.90 -13.94 4.86
CA PRO A 138 11.27 -13.65 3.49
C PRO A 138 11.30 -14.95 2.67
N PRO A 139 10.88 -14.92 1.40
CA PRO A 139 10.97 -16.08 0.53
C PRO A 139 12.42 -16.57 0.49
N PRO A 140 12.65 -17.89 0.44
CA PRO A 140 13.99 -18.43 0.31
C PRO A 140 14.67 -17.83 -0.93
N PRO A 141 15.97 -17.54 -0.88
CA PRO A 141 16.68 -17.04 -2.05
C PRO A 141 16.50 -18.02 -3.21
N PRO A 142 16.37 -17.54 -4.45
CA PRO A 142 16.29 -18.42 -5.62
C PRO A 142 17.53 -19.33 -5.64
N PRO A 143 17.38 -20.60 -6.06
CA PRO A 143 18.52 -21.48 -6.22
C PRO A 143 19.56 -20.82 -7.12
N PRO A 144 20.86 -20.98 -6.84
CA PRO A 144 21.90 -20.46 -7.71
C PRO A 144 21.69 -21.00 -9.12
N PRO A 145 21.95 -20.18 -10.17
CA PRO A 145 21.85 -20.65 -11.54
C PRO A 145 22.83 -21.83 -11.73
N PRO A 146 22.47 -22.84 -12.52
CA PRO A 146 23.37 -23.95 -12.80
C PRO A 146 24.67 -23.40 -13.43
N PRO A 147 25.83 -24.03 -13.14
CA PRO A 147 27.09 -23.65 -13.76
C PRO A 147 26.96 -23.66 -15.30
N PRO A 148 27.62 -22.72 -16.00
CA PRO A 148 27.59 -22.70 -17.46
C PRO A 148 28.00 -24.05 -18.05
N GLY A 149 27.15 -24.63 -18.91
CA GLY A 149 27.40 -25.91 -19.57
C GLY A 149 26.88 -27.15 -18.80
N GLU A 150 26.26 -27.01 -17.62
CA GLU A 150 25.54 -28.12 -16.99
C GLU A 150 24.11 -28.25 -17.49
N ILE A 151 23.70 -29.49 -17.77
CA ILE A 151 22.32 -29.81 -18.11
C ILE A 151 21.52 -29.95 -16.81
N ALA A 152 20.59 -29.04 -16.58
CA ALA A 152 19.72 -29.08 -15.41
C ALA A 152 18.69 -30.23 -15.51
N VAL A 153 18.20 -30.71 -14.35
CA VAL A 153 17.06 -31.63 -14.32
C VAL A 153 15.82 -30.84 -14.74
N GLY A 154 15.28 -31.15 -15.89
CA GLY A 154 14.17 -30.43 -16.51
C GLY A 154 14.52 -30.01 -17.94
N GLU A 155 13.97 -28.89 -18.38
CA GLU A 155 14.22 -28.34 -19.71
C GLU A 155 15.45 -27.44 -19.64
N THR A 156 16.46 -27.72 -20.49
CA THR A 156 17.67 -26.89 -20.65
C THR A 156 17.74 -26.44 -22.09
N GLU A 157 17.78 -25.13 -22.31
CA GLU A 157 17.98 -24.58 -23.64
C GLU A 157 19.38 -24.93 -24.17
N ALA A 158 19.44 -25.40 -25.40
CA ALA A 158 20.69 -25.92 -25.98
C ALA A 158 21.78 -24.83 -26.10
N GLU A 159 21.40 -23.59 -26.31
CA GLU A 159 22.30 -22.46 -26.49
C GLU A 159 23.03 -22.05 -25.18
N VAL A 160 22.57 -22.49 -24.00
CA VAL A 160 23.29 -22.26 -22.73
C VAL A 160 24.42 -23.26 -22.51
N LEU A 161 24.49 -24.31 -23.31
CA LEU A 161 25.57 -25.30 -23.26
C LEU A 161 26.87 -24.74 -23.87
N THR A 162 27.99 -25.28 -23.40
CA THR A 162 29.27 -24.95 -24.03
C THR A 162 29.38 -25.63 -25.42
N LEU A 163 29.29 -24.82 -26.47
CA LEU A 163 29.41 -25.33 -27.84
C LEU A 163 30.86 -25.59 -28.19
N GLY A 164 31.12 -26.71 -28.89
CA GLY A 164 32.42 -27.05 -29.42
C GLY A 164 32.33 -27.49 -30.90
N GLY A 165 33.41 -27.34 -31.64
CA GLY A 165 33.41 -27.70 -33.05
C GLY A 165 32.65 -26.73 -33.94
N ASP A 166 31.94 -27.29 -34.92
CA ASP A 166 31.27 -26.53 -35.99
C ASP A 166 29.80 -26.18 -35.61
N TYR A 167 29.54 -25.75 -34.38
CA TYR A 167 28.21 -25.29 -33.93
C TYR A 167 28.22 -23.80 -33.60
N GLU A 168 27.14 -23.14 -33.95
CA GLU A 168 26.87 -21.73 -33.60
C GLU A 168 25.44 -21.54 -33.12
N ILE A 169 25.20 -20.46 -32.40
CA ILE A 169 23.87 -20.04 -31.97
C ILE A 169 23.21 -19.25 -33.09
N GLU A 170 21.97 -19.61 -33.45
CA GLU A 170 21.16 -18.93 -34.46
C GLU A 170 19.84 -18.46 -33.87
N ASP A 171 19.42 -17.24 -34.17
CA ASP A 171 18.11 -16.73 -33.78
C ASP A 171 17.02 -17.49 -34.56
N ASN A 172 16.04 -18.05 -33.80
CA ASN A 172 14.95 -18.81 -34.35
C ASN A 172 13.65 -18.55 -33.55
N ALA A 173 12.76 -17.76 -34.12
CA ALA A 173 11.50 -17.38 -33.48
C ALA A 173 10.55 -18.57 -33.16
N ASN A 174 10.80 -19.77 -33.68
CA ASN A 174 10.03 -20.96 -33.38
C ASN A 174 10.67 -21.88 -32.31
N ALA A 175 11.89 -21.52 -31.85
CA ALA A 175 12.55 -22.25 -30.79
C ALA A 175 12.12 -21.72 -29.41
N SER A 176 12.12 -22.57 -28.41
CA SER A 176 12.03 -22.16 -27.01
C SER A 176 13.18 -21.19 -26.70
N GLY A 177 12.92 -20.10 -25.99
CA GLY A 177 13.93 -19.08 -25.75
C GLY A 177 14.27 -18.19 -26.95
N GLY A 178 13.77 -18.49 -28.17
CA GLY A 178 14.00 -17.67 -29.38
C GLY A 178 15.30 -17.95 -30.07
N GLN A 179 16.12 -18.93 -29.64
CA GLN A 179 17.41 -19.29 -30.22
C GLN A 179 17.50 -20.82 -30.37
N THR A 180 18.42 -21.24 -31.24
CA THR A 180 18.76 -22.66 -31.45
C THR A 180 20.24 -22.78 -31.82
N ILE A 181 20.80 -23.97 -31.67
CA ILE A 181 22.14 -24.29 -32.17
C ILE A 181 22.08 -24.88 -33.56
N LYS A 182 23.02 -24.53 -34.38
CA LYS A 182 23.12 -24.97 -35.77
C LYS A 182 24.53 -25.48 -36.04
N SER A 183 24.63 -26.62 -36.73
CA SER A 183 25.91 -27.11 -37.26
C SER A 183 26.33 -26.29 -38.49
N THR A 184 27.56 -25.77 -38.50
CA THR A 184 28.12 -25.00 -39.60
C THR A 184 29.09 -25.84 -40.45
N GLY A 185 29.32 -27.10 -40.08
CA GLY A 185 30.20 -28.03 -40.77
C GLY A 185 29.71 -29.47 -40.79
N THR A 186 30.51 -30.37 -41.34
CA THR A 186 30.31 -31.82 -41.27
C THR A 186 30.99 -32.34 -40.00
N GLY A 187 30.26 -32.35 -38.87
CA GLY A 187 30.75 -32.98 -37.66
C GLY A 187 30.68 -34.50 -37.67
#